data_b50d220f2f295aac0f474599a5dd2c26
#
_entry.id   b50d220f2f295aac0f474599a5dd2c26
#
_cell.length_a   1.000
_cell.length_b   1.000
_cell.length_c   1.000
_cell.angle_alpha   90.00
_cell.angle_beta   90.00
_cell.angle_gamma   90.00
#
_symmetry.space_group_name_H-M   'P 1'
#
loop_
_entity.id
_entity.type
_entity.pdbx_description
1 polymer ?
#
loop_
_entity_poly.entity_id
_entity_poly.type
_entity_poly.pdbx_seq_one_letter_code
_entity_poly.pdbx_strand_id
1 'polypeptide(L)'
;MSITATPTLLEVRNLKVHFPIHAGLLRRQTGVFKAVDGVSFQVDAGKTVGLVGESGSGKTTIGRTLVKLIPATSGEALWKGRDILPLDERTFRPLRRRIQYIFQDPFGSLNPRMTVGAIIGEALEIHFPELSSTEKEGRVTTLLQRVGLRQDMMRRYPHEFSGGQRQRIGIARALAVEPELLICDEPVSALDVSVQAQIVNLLQDLQEELGLALLFIAHDLAVVEHISDSVLVLHHGKIVESGPAHEVLENPRDSYTRDLLAAVPKLDLPLISRIPSC
;
A
#
# COMPACT_ATOMS: atom_id res chain seq x y z
N MET A 1 -30.90 -15.69 -3.81
CA MET A 1 -29.83 -14.83 -4.34
C MET A 1 -28.52 -15.49 -3.98
N SER A 2 -27.81 -16.07 -4.96
CA SER A 2 -26.47 -16.63 -4.72
C SER A 2 -25.52 -15.46 -4.41
N ILE A 3 -25.00 -15.41 -3.21
CA ILE A 3 -23.89 -14.53 -2.83
C ILE A 3 -22.69 -15.06 -3.61
N THR A 4 -22.39 -14.48 -4.76
CA THR A 4 -21.13 -14.75 -5.45
C THR A 4 -20.00 -14.28 -4.54
N ALA A 5 -19.27 -15.24 -3.96
CA ALA A 5 -18.09 -14.93 -3.15
C ALA A 5 -17.14 -14.07 -3.99
N THR A 6 -16.70 -12.94 -3.43
CA THR A 6 -15.72 -12.07 -4.07
C THR A 6 -14.43 -12.88 -4.31
N PRO A 7 -13.88 -12.90 -5.53
CA PRO A 7 -12.71 -13.73 -5.81
C PRO A 7 -11.48 -13.22 -5.05
N THR A 8 -10.77 -14.13 -4.39
CA THR A 8 -9.50 -13.83 -3.73
C THR A 8 -8.46 -13.43 -4.78
N LEU A 9 -7.92 -12.22 -4.64
CA LEU A 9 -6.93 -11.66 -5.55
C LEU A 9 -5.50 -12.05 -5.16
N LEU A 10 -5.20 -11.92 -3.86
CA LEU A 10 -3.92 -12.30 -3.26
C LEU A 10 -4.16 -13.15 -2.02
N GLU A 11 -3.49 -14.31 -1.93
CA GLU A 11 -3.48 -15.15 -0.75
C GLU A 11 -2.03 -15.38 -0.30
N VAL A 12 -1.72 -15.02 0.93
CA VAL A 12 -0.40 -15.22 1.55
C VAL A 12 -0.50 -16.39 2.53
N ARG A 13 0.41 -17.36 2.42
CA ARG A 13 0.44 -18.57 3.25
C ARG A 13 1.79 -18.74 3.91
N ASN A 14 1.80 -18.74 5.24
CA ASN A 14 2.97 -19.02 6.09
C ASN A 14 4.24 -18.27 5.64
N LEU A 15 4.08 -16.99 5.25
CA LEU A 15 5.17 -16.15 4.76
C LEU A 15 6.20 -15.92 5.87
N LYS A 16 7.47 -16.17 5.56
CA LYS A 16 8.60 -15.90 6.44
C LYS A 16 9.63 -15.04 5.71
N VAL A 17 10.12 -14.02 6.42
CA VAL A 17 11.23 -13.16 5.96
C VAL A 17 12.20 -13.01 7.12
N HIS A 18 13.33 -13.67 7.00
CA HIS A 18 14.36 -13.74 8.02
C HIS A 18 15.65 -13.13 7.51
N PHE A 19 16.24 -12.21 8.26
CA PHE A 19 17.50 -11.55 7.93
C PHE A 19 18.64 -12.13 8.76
N PRO A 20 19.75 -12.59 8.16
CA PRO A 20 20.91 -13.05 8.91
C PRO A 20 21.58 -11.88 9.63
N ILE A 21 21.86 -12.06 10.92
CA ILE A 21 22.64 -11.11 11.71
C ILE A 21 24.12 -11.55 11.63
N HIS A 22 24.98 -10.65 11.16
CA HIS A 22 26.41 -10.88 11.06
C HIS A 22 27.14 -10.04 12.10
N ALA A 23 28.10 -10.63 12.81
CA ALA A 23 28.95 -9.93 13.78
C ALA A 23 30.41 -10.25 13.59
N GLY A 24 31.30 -9.36 14.14
CA GLY A 24 32.75 -9.47 14.11
C GLY A 24 33.40 -9.12 12.77
N LEU A 25 34.75 -9.04 12.77
CA LEU A 25 35.56 -8.63 11.62
C LEU A 25 35.39 -9.59 10.43
N LEU A 26 35.11 -10.86 10.68
CA LEU A 26 34.92 -11.91 9.68
C LEU A 26 33.46 -12.06 9.22
N ARG A 27 32.55 -11.16 9.61
CA ARG A 27 31.12 -11.18 9.25
C ARG A 27 30.48 -12.58 9.41
N ARG A 28 30.81 -13.27 10.50
CA ARG A 28 30.17 -14.58 10.78
C ARG A 28 28.71 -14.38 11.18
N GLN A 29 27.84 -15.24 10.66
CA GLN A 29 26.43 -15.24 11.06
C GLN A 29 26.33 -15.64 12.52
N THR A 30 25.81 -14.74 13.37
CA THR A 30 25.65 -14.92 14.81
C THR A 30 24.19 -15.11 15.23
N GLY A 31 23.23 -14.82 14.33
CA GLY A 31 21.83 -14.93 14.63
C GLY A 31 20.96 -14.72 13.39
N VAL A 32 19.65 -14.71 13.63
CA VAL A 32 18.62 -14.44 12.61
C VAL A 32 17.58 -13.49 13.18
N PHE A 33 17.35 -12.38 12.52
CA PHE A 33 16.24 -11.49 12.82
C PHE A 33 15.02 -11.91 12.00
N LYS A 34 13.94 -12.30 12.68
CA LYS A 34 12.70 -12.76 12.07
C LYS A 34 11.74 -11.59 11.89
N ALA A 35 11.88 -10.86 10.80
CA ALA A 35 11.02 -9.71 10.52
C ALA A 35 9.56 -10.12 10.23
N VAL A 36 9.37 -11.28 9.59
CA VAL A 36 8.06 -11.92 9.36
C VAL A 36 8.23 -13.40 9.66
N ASP A 37 7.36 -13.98 10.50
CA ASP A 37 7.50 -15.36 10.99
C ASP A 37 6.19 -16.13 10.94
N GLY A 38 5.77 -16.52 9.72
CA GLY A 38 4.63 -17.39 9.49
C GLY A 38 3.29 -16.65 9.34
N VAL A 39 3.28 -15.53 8.59
CA VAL A 39 2.10 -14.73 8.34
C VAL A 39 1.24 -15.32 7.24
N SER A 40 -0.10 -15.40 7.46
CA SER A 40 -1.08 -15.85 6.48
C SER A 40 -2.28 -14.91 6.46
N PHE A 41 -2.71 -14.47 5.28
CA PHE A 41 -3.88 -13.62 5.08
C PHE A 41 -4.34 -13.61 3.62
N GLN A 42 -5.49 -13.00 3.37
CA GLN A 42 -6.07 -12.87 2.02
C GLN A 42 -6.44 -11.41 1.74
N VAL A 43 -6.39 -11.05 0.46
CA VAL A 43 -6.92 -9.78 -0.06
C VAL A 43 -7.86 -10.11 -1.21
N ASP A 44 -9.13 -9.82 -1.05
CA ASP A 44 -10.13 -10.05 -2.07
C ASP A 44 -10.20 -8.86 -3.05
N ALA A 45 -10.70 -9.12 -4.26
CA ALA A 45 -10.87 -8.08 -5.27
C ALA A 45 -11.81 -6.97 -4.78
N GLY A 46 -11.42 -5.71 -4.97
CA GLY A 46 -12.21 -4.56 -4.54
C GLY A 46 -12.35 -4.41 -3.02
N LYS A 47 -11.49 -5.06 -2.21
CA LYS A 47 -11.51 -4.97 -0.76
C LYS A 47 -10.24 -4.33 -0.20
N THR A 48 -10.40 -3.66 0.93
CA THR A 48 -9.30 -3.06 1.67
C THR A 48 -8.95 -3.90 2.90
N VAL A 49 -7.71 -4.35 2.97
CA VAL A 49 -7.13 -5.03 4.15
C VAL A 49 -6.17 -4.07 4.83
N GLY A 50 -6.48 -3.69 6.06
CA GLY A 50 -5.60 -2.90 6.92
C GLY A 50 -4.56 -3.78 7.61
N LEU A 51 -3.28 -3.41 7.54
CA LEU A 51 -2.19 -4.08 8.25
C LEU A 51 -1.60 -3.10 9.27
N VAL A 52 -1.85 -3.36 10.55
CA VAL A 52 -1.47 -2.48 11.67
C VAL A 52 -0.47 -3.13 12.62
N GLY A 53 0.18 -2.32 13.44
CA GLY A 53 1.13 -2.73 14.45
C GLY A 53 2.21 -1.67 14.66
N GLU A 54 3.02 -1.81 15.70
CA GLU A 54 4.11 -0.88 16.02
C GLU A 54 5.17 -0.78 14.93
N SER A 55 5.98 0.29 14.99
CA SER A 55 7.14 0.42 14.13
C SER A 55 8.09 -0.76 14.33
N GLY A 56 8.58 -1.33 13.24
CA GLY A 56 9.45 -2.52 13.29
C GLY A 56 8.72 -3.86 13.44
N SER A 57 7.39 -3.91 13.49
CA SER A 57 6.63 -5.18 13.58
C SER A 57 6.73 -6.08 12.33
N GLY A 58 7.18 -5.54 11.18
CA GLY A 58 7.36 -6.29 9.93
C GLY A 58 6.41 -5.91 8.79
N LYS A 59 5.52 -4.91 8.96
CA LYS A 59 4.52 -4.48 7.97
C LYS A 59 5.12 -4.12 6.61
N THR A 60 6.06 -3.18 6.58
CA THR A 60 6.79 -2.77 5.37
C THR A 60 7.53 -3.95 4.72
N THR A 61 8.06 -4.87 5.54
CA THR A 61 8.74 -6.06 5.04
C THR A 61 7.76 -6.97 4.28
N ILE A 62 6.54 -7.18 4.79
CA ILE A 62 5.49 -7.93 4.09
C ILE A 62 5.21 -7.27 2.74
N GLY A 63 4.86 -5.97 2.73
CA GLY A 63 4.53 -5.26 1.49
C GLY A 63 5.64 -5.31 0.45
N ARG A 64 6.89 -5.06 0.85
CA ARG A 64 8.06 -5.13 -0.05
C ARG A 64 8.36 -6.53 -0.55
N THR A 65 8.07 -7.56 0.22
CA THR A 65 8.25 -8.94 -0.22
C THR A 65 7.25 -9.31 -1.30
N LEU A 66 6.00 -8.87 -1.20
CA LEU A 66 4.96 -9.14 -2.19
C LEU A 66 5.26 -8.52 -3.57
N VAL A 67 5.99 -7.42 -3.63
CA VAL A 67 6.47 -6.82 -4.89
C VAL A 67 7.91 -7.20 -5.24
N LYS A 68 8.48 -8.19 -4.53
CA LYS A 68 9.83 -8.74 -4.76
C LYS A 68 10.98 -7.72 -4.61
N LEU A 69 10.80 -6.70 -3.77
CA LEU A 69 11.89 -5.81 -3.33
C LEU A 69 12.72 -6.45 -2.21
N ILE A 70 12.13 -7.38 -1.47
CA ILE A 70 12.78 -8.19 -0.44
C ILE A 70 12.49 -9.66 -0.74
N PRO A 71 13.50 -10.55 -0.74
CA PRO A 71 13.26 -11.97 -0.95
C PRO A 71 12.56 -12.60 0.26
N ALA A 72 11.60 -13.50 0.03
CA ALA A 72 11.03 -14.34 1.07
C ALA A 72 12.04 -15.43 1.49
N THR A 73 12.02 -15.80 2.76
CA THR A 73 12.77 -16.99 3.25
C THR A 73 12.01 -18.27 2.96
N SER A 74 10.68 -18.27 3.15
CA SER A 74 9.79 -19.36 2.84
C SER A 74 8.34 -18.89 2.86
N GLY A 75 7.39 -19.76 2.50
CA GLY A 75 5.98 -19.48 2.38
C GLY A 75 5.55 -19.32 0.93
N GLU A 76 4.31 -18.93 0.72
CA GLU A 76 3.70 -18.73 -0.59
C GLU A 76 2.98 -17.39 -0.64
N ALA A 77 2.93 -16.78 -1.81
CA ALA A 77 2.06 -15.65 -2.12
C ALA A 77 1.35 -15.95 -3.45
N LEU A 78 0.08 -16.30 -3.37
CA LEU A 78 -0.71 -16.73 -4.51
C LEU A 78 -1.46 -15.54 -5.11
N TRP A 79 -1.02 -15.07 -6.27
CA TRP A 79 -1.75 -14.11 -7.08
C TRP A 79 -2.73 -14.83 -8.00
N LYS A 80 -4.03 -14.69 -7.74
CA LYS A 80 -5.07 -15.44 -8.49
C LYS A 80 -4.75 -16.93 -8.59
N GLY A 81 -4.32 -17.54 -7.48
CA GLY A 81 -4.00 -18.97 -7.36
C GLY A 81 -2.59 -19.38 -7.84
N ARG A 82 -1.79 -18.46 -8.40
CA ARG A 82 -0.41 -18.74 -8.84
C ARG A 82 0.60 -18.17 -7.86
N ASP A 83 1.51 -19.00 -7.35
CA ASP A 83 2.59 -18.52 -6.47
C ASP A 83 3.55 -17.59 -7.22
N ILE A 84 3.73 -16.39 -6.68
CA ILE A 84 4.57 -15.33 -7.27
C ILE A 84 5.95 -15.22 -6.63
N LEU A 85 6.17 -15.82 -5.45
CA LEU A 85 7.46 -15.72 -4.76
C LEU A 85 8.60 -16.40 -5.52
N PRO A 86 8.46 -17.62 -6.08
CA PRO A 86 9.55 -18.28 -6.80
C PRO A 86 9.81 -17.73 -8.20
N LEU A 87 8.93 -16.86 -8.74
CA LEU A 87 9.08 -16.35 -10.10
C LEU A 87 10.39 -15.57 -10.26
N ASP A 88 11.08 -15.74 -11.38
CA ASP A 88 12.20 -14.89 -11.77
C ASP A 88 11.72 -13.48 -12.18
N GLU A 89 12.66 -12.55 -12.36
CA GLU A 89 12.35 -11.16 -12.71
C GLU A 89 11.57 -11.06 -14.04
N ARG A 90 11.93 -11.84 -15.04
CA ARG A 90 11.28 -11.84 -16.35
C ARG A 90 9.81 -12.25 -16.27
N THR A 91 9.53 -13.29 -15.50
CA THR A 91 8.18 -13.85 -15.32
C THR A 91 7.34 -12.97 -14.38
N PHE A 92 7.95 -12.29 -13.40
CA PHE A 92 7.27 -11.39 -12.47
C PHE A 92 6.97 -10.02 -13.09
N ARG A 93 7.76 -9.54 -14.05
CA ARG A 93 7.63 -8.20 -14.66
C ARG A 93 6.20 -7.84 -15.11
N PRO A 94 5.41 -8.72 -15.76
CA PRO A 94 4.02 -8.42 -16.12
C PRO A 94 3.12 -8.19 -14.90
N LEU A 95 3.42 -8.82 -13.76
CA LEU A 95 2.65 -8.67 -12.54
C LEU A 95 2.89 -7.32 -11.86
N ARG A 96 4.03 -6.66 -12.10
CA ARG A 96 4.28 -5.30 -11.61
C ARG A 96 3.26 -4.29 -12.13
N ARG A 97 2.66 -4.52 -13.30
CA ARG A 97 1.55 -3.73 -13.77
C ARG A 97 0.29 -3.92 -12.90
N ARG A 98 0.08 -5.14 -12.40
CA ARG A 98 -1.12 -5.51 -11.64
C ARG A 98 -1.02 -5.22 -10.15
N ILE A 99 0.20 -5.25 -9.61
CA ILE A 99 0.49 -5.02 -8.19
C ILE A 99 1.40 -3.81 -8.11
N GLN A 100 0.88 -2.71 -7.60
CA GLN A 100 1.62 -1.47 -7.45
C GLN A 100 1.89 -1.15 -5.98
N TYR A 101 2.93 -0.36 -5.74
CA TYR A 101 3.39 0.00 -4.41
C TYR A 101 3.49 1.52 -4.24
N ILE A 102 2.84 2.04 -3.21
CA ILE A 102 2.96 3.44 -2.78
C ILE A 102 3.87 3.46 -1.56
N PHE A 103 4.99 4.16 -1.69
CA PHE A 103 6.02 4.22 -0.66
C PHE A 103 5.68 5.22 0.44
N GLN A 104 6.20 4.97 1.65
CA GLN A 104 6.05 5.78 2.84
C GLN A 104 6.58 7.21 2.66
N ASP A 105 7.74 7.35 1.98
CA ASP A 105 8.38 8.65 1.75
C ASP A 105 8.01 9.20 0.36
N PRO A 106 7.10 10.21 0.29
CA PRO A 106 6.73 10.82 -0.97
C PRO A 106 7.87 11.66 -1.58
N PHE A 107 8.87 12.07 -0.78
CA PHE A 107 10.04 12.82 -1.26
C PHE A 107 11.04 11.91 -1.96
N GLY A 108 11.42 10.81 -1.33
CA GLY A 108 12.39 9.85 -1.87
C GLY A 108 11.82 8.99 -3.00
N SER A 109 10.49 8.90 -3.14
CA SER A 109 9.86 8.06 -4.15
C SER A 109 9.78 8.68 -5.54
N LEU A 110 9.94 10.00 -5.68
CA LEU A 110 9.86 10.74 -6.94
C LEU A 110 11.26 11.21 -7.37
N ASN A 111 11.62 10.99 -8.63
CA ASN A 111 12.89 11.49 -9.16
C ASN A 111 12.85 13.04 -9.25
N PRO A 112 13.67 13.77 -8.45
CA PRO A 112 13.62 15.22 -8.39
C PRO A 112 14.07 15.93 -9.67
N ARG A 113 14.69 15.19 -10.60
CA ARG A 113 15.19 15.71 -11.89
C ARG A 113 14.19 15.56 -13.03
N MET A 114 13.07 14.89 -12.79
CA MET A 114 12.00 14.69 -13.77
C MET A 114 10.81 15.57 -13.46
N THR A 115 10.10 16.03 -14.49
CA THR A 115 8.82 16.71 -14.33
C THR A 115 7.74 15.71 -13.88
N VAL A 116 6.67 16.19 -13.28
CA VAL A 116 5.54 15.34 -12.85
C VAL A 116 4.96 14.54 -14.03
N GLY A 117 4.81 15.17 -15.19
CA GLY A 117 4.36 14.48 -16.41
C GLY A 117 5.30 13.35 -16.84
N ALA A 118 6.62 13.56 -16.75
CA ALA A 118 7.60 12.53 -17.07
C ALA A 118 7.57 11.38 -16.04
N ILE A 119 7.42 11.66 -14.74
CA ILE A 119 7.33 10.65 -13.69
C ILE A 119 6.12 9.72 -13.87
N ILE A 120 4.95 10.28 -14.21
CA ILE A 120 3.74 9.48 -14.46
C ILE A 120 3.83 8.80 -15.85
N GLY A 121 4.34 9.52 -16.83
CA GLY A 121 4.51 9.05 -18.21
C GLY A 121 5.49 7.89 -18.35
N GLU A 122 6.55 7.82 -17.52
CA GLU A 122 7.51 6.71 -17.51
C GLU A 122 6.82 5.36 -17.32
N ALA A 123 5.84 5.29 -16.43
CA ALA A 123 5.05 4.07 -16.22
C ALA A 123 4.25 3.69 -17.47
N LEU A 124 3.72 4.67 -18.20
CA LEU A 124 3.03 4.44 -19.47
C LEU A 124 3.99 4.02 -20.59
N GLU A 125 5.20 4.58 -20.65
CA GLU A 125 6.21 4.19 -21.62
C GLU A 125 6.66 2.74 -21.48
N ILE A 126 6.80 2.27 -20.24
CA ILE A 126 7.24 0.91 -19.93
C ILE A 126 6.15 -0.12 -20.20
N HIS A 127 4.89 0.20 -19.83
CA HIS A 127 3.81 -0.78 -19.80
C HIS A 127 2.81 -0.67 -20.98
N PHE A 128 2.85 0.44 -21.73
CA PHE A 128 2.00 0.71 -22.89
C PHE A 128 2.83 1.35 -24.03
N PRO A 129 3.84 0.63 -24.53
CA PRO A 129 4.74 1.18 -25.56
C PRO A 129 4.02 1.49 -26.88
N GLU A 130 2.83 0.91 -27.10
CA GLU A 130 1.98 1.12 -28.26
C GLU A 130 1.31 2.49 -28.30
N LEU A 131 1.19 3.17 -27.16
CA LEU A 131 0.55 4.49 -27.09
C LEU A 131 1.41 5.58 -27.71
N SER A 132 0.82 6.43 -28.52
CA SER A 132 1.44 7.66 -29.02
C SER A 132 1.73 8.66 -27.88
N SER A 133 2.62 9.62 -28.12
CA SER A 133 2.94 10.68 -27.16
C SER A 133 1.71 11.48 -26.75
N THR A 134 0.81 11.77 -27.68
CA THR A 134 -0.45 12.51 -27.41
C THR A 134 -1.40 11.71 -26.51
N GLU A 135 -1.52 10.41 -26.75
CA GLU A 135 -2.36 9.53 -25.90
C GLU A 135 -1.78 9.41 -24.50
N LYS A 136 -0.46 9.28 -24.35
CA LYS A 136 0.22 9.27 -23.05
C LYS A 136 0.00 10.58 -22.31
N GLU A 137 0.15 11.74 -22.96
CA GLU A 137 -0.10 13.05 -22.36
C GLU A 137 -1.56 13.20 -21.91
N GLY A 138 -2.51 12.75 -22.72
CA GLY A 138 -3.93 12.72 -22.37
C GLY A 138 -4.21 11.86 -21.12
N ARG A 139 -3.62 10.65 -21.04
CA ARG A 139 -3.74 9.78 -19.85
C ARG A 139 -3.12 10.42 -18.62
N VAL A 140 -1.94 11.03 -18.73
CA VAL A 140 -1.30 11.76 -17.61
C VAL A 140 -2.20 12.89 -17.12
N THR A 141 -2.81 13.66 -18.03
CA THR A 141 -3.75 14.74 -17.69
C THR A 141 -4.94 14.19 -16.90
N THR A 142 -5.56 13.12 -17.37
CA THR A 142 -6.70 12.47 -16.70
C THR A 142 -6.31 11.95 -15.30
N LEU A 143 -5.13 11.35 -15.16
CA LEU A 143 -4.63 10.86 -13.87
C LEU A 143 -4.39 12.00 -12.87
N LEU A 144 -3.81 13.12 -13.32
CA LEU A 144 -3.64 14.30 -12.47
C LEU A 144 -4.97 14.84 -11.97
N GLN A 145 -5.97 14.98 -12.85
CA GLN A 145 -7.31 15.43 -12.47
C GLN A 145 -7.96 14.47 -11.47
N ARG A 146 -7.82 13.14 -11.69
CA ARG A 146 -8.37 12.11 -10.81
C ARG A 146 -7.80 12.18 -9.39
N VAL A 147 -6.53 12.57 -9.23
CA VAL A 147 -5.94 12.78 -7.89
C VAL A 147 -6.08 14.22 -7.39
N GLY A 148 -6.91 15.06 -8.03
CA GLY A 148 -7.19 16.44 -7.62
C GLY A 148 -6.03 17.41 -7.88
N LEU A 149 -5.20 17.14 -8.91
CA LEU A 149 -4.14 18.03 -9.38
C LEU A 149 -4.52 18.65 -10.73
N ARG A 150 -4.07 19.89 -10.94
CA ARG A 150 -4.34 20.61 -12.19
C ARG A 150 -3.40 20.18 -13.30
N GLN A 151 -3.86 20.19 -14.53
CA GLN A 151 -3.08 19.83 -15.72
C GLN A 151 -1.81 20.68 -15.91
N ASP A 152 -1.85 21.99 -15.60
CA ASP A 152 -0.70 22.89 -15.72
C ASP A 152 0.48 22.47 -14.81
N MET A 153 0.22 21.67 -13.78
CA MET A 153 1.24 21.13 -12.88
C MET A 153 2.12 20.03 -13.52
N MET A 154 1.72 19.48 -14.66
CA MET A 154 2.45 18.41 -15.35
C MET A 154 3.90 18.79 -15.70
N ARG A 155 4.17 20.08 -15.96
CA ARG A 155 5.49 20.60 -16.35
C ARG A 155 6.39 20.97 -15.16
N ARG A 156 5.86 20.92 -13.93
CA ARG A 156 6.59 21.26 -12.71
C ARG A 156 7.41 20.09 -12.19
N TYR A 157 8.37 20.37 -11.34
CA TYR A 157 9.23 19.40 -10.67
C TYR A 157 8.73 19.05 -9.27
N PRO A 158 9.02 17.86 -8.73
CA PRO A 158 8.54 17.44 -7.39
C PRO A 158 8.85 18.43 -6.26
N HIS A 159 9.97 19.13 -6.29
CA HIS A 159 10.34 20.08 -5.26
C HIS A 159 9.43 21.33 -5.17
N GLU A 160 8.61 21.60 -6.19
CA GLU A 160 7.65 22.70 -6.24
C GLU A 160 6.30 22.35 -5.57
N PHE A 161 6.15 21.14 -5.02
CA PHE A 161 4.90 20.62 -4.48
C PHE A 161 4.98 20.41 -2.96
N SER A 162 3.83 20.55 -2.28
CA SER A 162 3.68 20.15 -0.87
C SER A 162 3.77 18.64 -0.71
N GLY A 163 3.96 18.15 0.52
CA GLY A 163 4.00 16.71 0.84
C GLY A 163 2.76 15.97 0.33
N GLY A 164 1.56 16.49 0.61
CA GLY A 164 0.31 15.89 0.15
C GLY A 164 0.15 15.90 -1.38
N GLN A 165 0.62 16.95 -2.06
CA GLN A 165 0.62 16.98 -3.52
C GLN A 165 1.60 15.95 -4.12
N ARG A 166 2.78 15.76 -3.51
CA ARG A 166 3.73 14.70 -3.93
C ARG A 166 3.14 13.31 -3.73
N GLN A 167 2.42 13.11 -2.62
CA GLN A 167 1.72 11.84 -2.40
C GLN A 167 0.67 11.58 -3.49
N ARG A 168 -0.11 12.60 -3.88
CA ARG A 168 -1.06 12.51 -5.00
C ARG A 168 -0.37 12.17 -6.33
N ILE A 169 0.83 12.72 -6.59
CA ILE A 169 1.64 12.37 -7.76
C ILE A 169 2.08 10.89 -7.69
N GLY A 170 2.52 10.41 -6.53
CA GLY A 170 2.87 9.00 -6.30
C GLY A 170 1.69 8.05 -6.54
N ILE A 171 0.48 8.44 -6.09
CA ILE A 171 -0.76 7.71 -6.36
C ILE A 171 -1.07 7.72 -7.86
N ALA A 172 -1.01 8.87 -8.54
CA ALA A 172 -1.24 8.97 -9.98
C ALA A 172 -0.28 8.09 -10.79
N ARG A 173 1.01 8.05 -10.41
CA ARG A 173 2.02 7.16 -11.02
C ARG A 173 1.64 5.69 -10.85
N ALA A 174 1.24 5.28 -9.66
CA ALA A 174 0.81 3.90 -9.41
C ALA A 174 -0.43 3.52 -10.23
N LEU A 175 -1.38 4.43 -10.38
CA LEU A 175 -2.60 4.23 -11.17
C LEU A 175 -2.37 4.21 -12.68
N ALA A 176 -1.26 4.78 -13.17
CA ALA A 176 -0.97 4.89 -14.60
C ALA A 176 -0.95 3.54 -15.33
N VAL A 177 -0.65 2.47 -14.62
CA VAL A 177 -0.58 1.12 -15.17
C VAL A 177 -1.86 0.30 -14.99
N GLU A 178 -2.93 0.91 -14.47
CA GLU A 178 -4.23 0.25 -14.23
C GLU A 178 -4.07 -0.99 -13.34
N PRO A 179 -3.60 -0.83 -12.09
CA PRO A 179 -3.35 -1.95 -11.18
C PRO A 179 -4.66 -2.58 -10.71
N GLU A 180 -4.56 -3.80 -10.19
CA GLU A 180 -5.66 -4.49 -9.50
C GLU A 180 -5.47 -4.45 -7.98
N LEU A 181 -4.21 -4.34 -7.50
CA LEU A 181 -3.84 -4.22 -6.10
C LEU A 181 -2.88 -3.05 -5.90
N LEU A 182 -3.19 -2.19 -4.93
CA LEU A 182 -2.27 -1.19 -4.39
C LEU A 182 -1.82 -1.59 -2.99
N ILE A 183 -0.52 -1.69 -2.80
CA ILE A 183 0.10 -1.82 -1.48
C ILE A 183 0.51 -0.42 -1.04
N CYS A 184 -0.18 0.13 -0.05
CA CYS A 184 0.04 1.48 0.46
C CYS A 184 0.85 1.38 1.76
N ASP A 185 2.17 1.61 1.69
CA ASP A 185 3.06 1.52 2.85
C ASP A 185 3.12 2.88 3.56
N GLU A 186 2.37 3.02 4.65
CA GLU A 186 2.24 4.24 5.45
C GLU A 186 2.05 5.52 4.60
N PRO A 187 1.05 5.55 3.69
CA PRO A 187 0.97 6.58 2.65
C PRO A 187 0.69 7.99 3.18
N VAL A 188 0.39 8.13 4.48
CA VAL A 188 0.01 9.39 5.11
C VAL A 188 0.87 9.76 6.32
N SER A 189 1.80 8.91 6.76
CA SER A 189 2.54 9.08 8.03
C SER A 189 3.38 10.37 8.13
N ALA A 190 3.83 10.91 7.00
CA ALA A 190 4.63 12.13 6.92
C ALA A 190 3.82 13.41 6.62
N LEU A 191 2.48 13.36 6.73
CA LEU A 191 1.58 14.43 6.35
C LEU A 191 0.82 14.99 7.55
N ASP A 192 0.38 16.26 7.47
CA ASP A 192 -0.49 16.87 8.46
C ASP A 192 -1.86 16.17 8.51
N VAL A 193 -2.52 16.13 9.68
CA VAL A 193 -3.78 15.42 9.92
C VAL A 193 -4.87 15.74 8.89
N SER A 194 -5.02 17.02 8.51
CA SER A 194 -6.01 17.44 7.50
C SER A 194 -5.69 16.90 6.11
N VAL A 195 -4.42 16.81 5.76
CA VAL A 195 -3.95 16.25 4.48
C VAL A 195 -4.03 14.73 4.48
N GLN A 196 -3.77 14.09 5.63
CA GLN A 196 -3.96 12.64 5.82
C GLN A 196 -5.39 12.22 5.45
N ALA A 197 -6.40 12.89 6.04
CA ALA A 197 -7.80 12.61 5.75
C ALA A 197 -8.14 12.75 4.26
N GLN A 198 -7.60 13.78 3.59
CA GLN A 198 -7.80 13.97 2.15
C GLN A 198 -7.18 12.85 1.29
N ILE A 199 -6.01 12.32 1.67
CA ILE A 199 -5.36 11.23 0.94
C ILE A 199 -6.09 9.90 1.19
N VAL A 200 -6.57 9.66 2.42
CA VAL A 200 -7.34 8.46 2.76
C VAL A 200 -8.66 8.43 2.00
N ASN A 201 -9.41 9.54 2.00
CA ASN A 201 -10.65 9.66 1.21
C ASN A 201 -10.38 9.47 -0.29
N LEU A 202 -9.31 10.08 -0.83
CA LEU A 202 -8.92 9.87 -2.22
C LEU A 202 -8.67 8.39 -2.54
N LEU A 203 -7.96 7.67 -1.68
CA LEU A 203 -7.70 6.24 -1.88
C LEU A 203 -8.98 5.41 -1.80
N GLN A 204 -9.91 5.76 -0.93
CA GLN A 204 -11.22 5.12 -0.81
C GLN A 204 -12.09 5.38 -2.06
N ASP A 205 -12.18 6.64 -2.52
CA ASP A 205 -12.90 6.99 -3.73
C ASP A 205 -12.34 6.23 -4.96
N LEU A 206 -11.01 6.15 -5.06
CA LEU A 206 -10.33 5.41 -6.14
C LEU A 206 -10.57 3.90 -6.05
N GLN A 207 -10.60 3.35 -4.84
CA GLN A 207 -10.90 1.94 -4.60
C GLN A 207 -12.33 1.61 -5.05
N GLU A 208 -13.32 2.43 -4.68
CA GLU A 208 -14.72 2.27 -5.09
C GLU A 208 -14.90 2.46 -6.61
N GLU A 209 -14.33 3.54 -7.19
CA GLU A 209 -14.47 3.89 -8.62
C GLU A 209 -13.84 2.83 -9.54
N LEU A 210 -12.65 2.35 -9.18
CA LEU A 210 -11.84 1.48 -10.04
C LEU A 210 -11.93 -0.01 -9.67
N GLY A 211 -12.60 -0.35 -8.58
CA GLY A 211 -12.67 -1.73 -8.07
C GLY A 211 -11.30 -2.23 -7.60
N LEU A 212 -10.44 -1.35 -7.09
CA LEU A 212 -9.10 -1.69 -6.63
C LEU A 212 -9.16 -2.49 -5.34
N ALA A 213 -8.24 -3.45 -5.18
CA ALA A 213 -7.93 -4.00 -3.86
C ALA A 213 -6.82 -3.17 -3.21
N LEU A 214 -6.90 -2.97 -1.88
CA LEU A 214 -5.87 -2.25 -1.14
C LEU A 214 -5.29 -3.15 -0.03
N LEU A 215 -3.97 -3.18 0.09
CA LEU A 215 -3.28 -3.58 1.32
C LEU A 215 -2.75 -2.29 1.97
N PHE A 216 -3.50 -1.80 2.96
CA PHE A 216 -3.23 -0.51 3.59
C PHE A 216 -2.42 -0.71 4.87
N ILE A 217 -1.14 -0.38 4.82
CA ILE A 217 -0.21 -0.49 5.95
C ILE A 217 -0.19 0.85 6.69
N ALA A 218 -0.50 0.84 7.98
CA ALA A 218 -0.42 2.02 8.83
C ALA A 218 -0.07 1.66 10.28
N HIS A 219 0.32 2.65 11.03
CA HIS A 219 0.46 2.57 12.49
C HIS A 219 -0.69 3.27 13.21
N ASP A 220 -1.48 4.08 12.51
CA ASP A 220 -2.65 4.79 13.05
C ASP A 220 -3.92 3.96 12.81
N LEU A 221 -4.50 3.50 13.92
CA LEU A 221 -5.70 2.66 13.91
C LEU A 221 -6.95 3.43 13.47
N ALA A 222 -7.06 4.73 13.76
CA ALA A 222 -8.20 5.54 13.35
C ALA A 222 -8.28 5.67 11.82
N VAL A 223 -7.13 5.81 11.17
CA VAL A 223 -7.04 5.81 9.70
C VAL A 223 -7.46 4.47 9.12
N VAL A 224 -6.99 3.36 9.75
CA VAL A 224 -7.30 2.00 9.27
C VAL A 224 -8.77 1.65 9.46
N GLU A 225 -9.38 2.05 10.58
CA GLU A 225 -10.81 1.89 10.82
C GLU A 225 -11.66 2.52 9.73
N HIS A 226 -11.25 3.70 9.26
CA HIS A 226 -12.00 4.45 8.27
C HIS A 226 -11.97 3.81 6.86
N ILE A 227 -10.84 3.21 6.46
CA ILE A 227 -10.63 2.74 5.07
C ILE A 227 -10.77 1.22 4.91
N SER A 228 -10.68 0.42 5.98
CA SER A 228 -10.48 -1.02 5.87
C SER A 228 -11.77 -1.83 6.05
N ASP A 229 -11.98 -2.83 5.19
CA ASP A 229 -13.03 -3.85 5.38
C ASP A 229 -12.61 -4.86 6.47
N SER A 230 -11.33 -5.24 6.51
CA SER A 230 -10.75 -6.15 7.50
C SER A 230 -9.39 -5.66 7.97
N VAL A 231 -8.99 -6.08 9.16
CA VAL A 231 -7.74 -5.67 9.82
C VAL A 231 -6.91 -6.88 10.22
N LEU A 232 -5.60 -6.76 10.05
CA LEU A 232 -4.57 -7.68 10.51
C LEU A 232 -3.68 -6.94 11.51
N VAL A 233 -3.60 -7.42 12.74
CA VAL A 233 -2.73 -6.84 13.77
C VAL A 233 -1.42 -7.63 13.80
N LEU A 234 -0.33 -6.96 13.49
CA LEU A 234 1.01 -7.55 13.40
C LEU A 234 1.85 -7.17 14.62
N HIS A 235 2.34 -8.18 15.35
CA HIS A 235 3.24 -8.02 16.47
C HIS A 235 4.44 -8.96 16.33
N HIS A 236 5.67 -8.41 16.38
CA HIS A 236 6.92 -9.19 16.25
C HIS A 236 6.92 -10.19 15.10
N GLY A 237 6.48 -9.75 13.91
CA GLY A 237 6.46 -10.57 12.69
C GLY A 237 5.35 -11.60 12.61
N LYS A 238 4.37 -11.59 13.52
CA LYS A 238 3.23 -12.52 13.54
C LYS A 238 1.91 -11.77 13.57
N ILE A 239 0.90 -12.29 12.88
CA ILE A 239 -0.47 -11.82 13.05
C ILE A 239 -0.99 -12.37 14.38
N VAL A 240 -1.33 -11.46 15.31
CA VAL A 240 -1.87 -11.82 16.63
C VAL A 240 -3.39 -11.75 16.65
N GLU A 241 -3.98 -10.91 15.80
CA GLU A 241 -5.42 -10.80 15.64
C GLU A 241 -5.79 -10.43 14.20
N SER A 242 -6.92 -10.93 13.71
CA SER A 242 -7.45 -10.61 12.39
C SER A 242 -8.95 -10.77 12.33
N GLY A 243 -9.63 -9.96 11.53
CA GLY A 243 -11.08 -10.02 11.33
C GLY A 243 -11.64 -8.80 10.65
N PRO A 244 -12.98 -8.68 10.56
CA PRO A 244 -13.64 -7.46 10.14
C PRO A 244 -13.17 -6.26 10.96
N ALA A 245 -12.95 -5.10 10.31
CA ALA A 245 -12.34 -3.95 10.96
C ALA A 245 -13.09 -3.54 12.23
N HIS A 246 -14.43 -3.44 12.16
CA HIS A 246 -15.27 -3.08 13.31
C HIS A 246 -15.16 -4.07 14.49
N GLU A 247 -15.03 -5.40 14.22
CA GLU A 247 -14.91 -6.38 15.31
C GLU A 247 -13.56 -6.27 16.02
N VAL A 248 -12.45 -6.18 15.25
CA VAL A 248 -11.09 -6.13 15.80
C VAL A 248 -10.86 -4.82 16.56
N LEU A 249 -11.41 -3.70 16.08
CA LEU A 249 -11.16 -2.39 16.67
C LEU A 249 -12.11 -2.04 17.83
N GLU A 250 -13.37 -2.49 17.78
CA GLU A 250 -14.33 -2.25 18.88
C GLU A 250 -14.25 -3.31 19.98
N ASN A 251 -13.97 -4.57 19.64
CA ASN A 251 -13.99 -5.70 20.57
C ASN A 251 -12.71 -6.56 20.45
N PRO A 252 -11.52 -5.99 20.70
CA PRO A 252 -10.25 -6.70 20.56
C PRO A 252 -10.13 -7.86 21.53
N ARG A 253 -9.70 -9.03 21.01
CA ARG A 253 -9.55 -10.25 21.79
C ARG A 253 -8.12 -10.41 22.32
N ASP A 254 -7.13 -10.01 21.52
CA ASP A 254 -5.72 -10.08 21.89
C ASP A 254 -5.31 -8.93 22.82
N SER A 255 -4.45 -9.20 23.80
CA SER A 255 -3.99 -8.18 24.76
C SER A 255 -3.18 -7.08 24.09
N TYR A 256 -2.33 -7.43 23.11
CA TYR A 256 -1.55 -6.45 22.37
C TYR A 256 -2.44 -5.51 21.54
N THR A 257 -3.51 -6.04 20.93
CA THR A 257 -4.49 -5.20 20.20
C THR A 257 -5.14 -4.19 21.13
N ARG A 258 -5.51 -4.61 22.36
CA ARG A 258 -6.07 -3.72 23.39
C ARG A 258 -5.08 -2.64 23.82
N ASP A 259 -3.82 -3.01 24.03
CA ASP A 259 -2.76 -2.07 24.40
C ASP A 259 -2.49 -1.07 23.27
N LEU A 260 -2.48 -1.54 22.02
CA LEU A 260 -2.29 -0.71 20.84
C LEU A 260 -3.44 0.31 20.68
N LEU A 261 -4.70 -0.11 20.90
CA LEU A 261 -5.87 0.78 20.86
C LEU A 261 -5.89 1.78 22.04
N ALA A 262 -5.45 1.35 23.21
CA ALA A 262 -5.37 2.22 24.39
C ALA A 262 -4.30 3.33 24.25
N ALA A 263 -3.27 3.09 23.44
CA ALA A 263 -2.21 4.05 23.17
C ALA A 263 -2.61 5.14 22.15
N VAL A 264 -3.70 4.93 21.40
CA VAL A 264 -4.23 5.94 20.47
C VAL A 264 -4.93 7.05 21.27
N PRO A 265 -4.51 8.31 21.16
CA PRO A 265 -5.26 9.42 21.78
C PRO A 265 -6.68 9.42 21.21
N LYS A 266 -7.69 9.33 22.07
CA LYS A 266 -9.10 9.55 21.65
C LYS A 266 -9.23 11.01 21.23
N LEU A 267 -8.93 11.32 19.99
CA LEU A 267 -9.34 12.56 19.38
C LEU A 267 -10.83 12.41 19.09
N ASP A 268 -11.66 13.15 19.83
CA ASP A 268 -13.04 13.43 19.41
C ASP A 268 -12.96 14.25 18.10
N LEU A 269 -12.66 13.58 17.00
CA LEU A 269 -12.80 14.18 15.70
C LEU A 269 -14.29 14.29 15.42
N PRO A 270 -14.86 15.50 15.22
CA PRO A 270 -16.22 15.60 14.74
C PRO A 270 -16.27 14.85 13.40
N LEU A 271 -17.18 13.89 13.30
CA LEU A 271 -17.53 13.19 12.07
C LEU A 271 -17.66 14.25 10.97
N ILE A 272 -16.65 14.35 10.11
CA ILE A 272 -16.73 15.20 8.93
C ILE A 272 -17.72 14.50 7.99
N SER A 273 -18.99 14.88 8.13
CA SER A 273 -20.04 14.52 7.17
C SER A 273 -19.54 14.82 5.77
N ARG A 274 -19.71 13.87 4.86
CA ARG A 274 -19.41 13.97 3.42
C ARG A 274 -19.79 15.35 2.94
N ILE A 275 -18.80 16.15 2.52
CA ILE A 275 -19.07 17.39 1.80
C ILE A 275 -19.57 16.95 0.42
N PRO A 276 -20.80 17.35 -0.01
CA PRO A 276 -21.27 17.00 -1.33
C PRO A 276 -20.32 17.60 -2.36
N SER A 277 -19.91 16.79 -3.31
CA SER A 277 -19.16 17.21 -4.50
C SER A 277 -19.94 18.28 -5.25
N CYS A 278 -19.36 19.45 -5.41
CA CYS A 278 -19.77 20.47 -6.38
C CYS A 278 -19.24 20.14 -7.76
#